data_6c4b9eec7d9079bd96e8f8d3c3a54e3e
#
_entry.id   6c4b9eec7d9079bd96e8f8d3c3a54e3e
#
_cell.length_a   1.000
_cell.length_b   1.000
_cell.length_c   1.000
_cell.angle_alpha   90.00
_cell.angle_beta   90.00
_cell.angle_gamma   90.00
#
_symmetry.space_group_name_H-M   'P 1'
#
loop_
_entity.id
_entity.type
_entity.pdbx_description
1 polymer ?
#
loop_
_entity_poly.entity_id
_entity_poly.type
_entity_poly.pdbx_seq_one_letter_code
_entity_poly.pdbx_strand_id
1 'polypeptide(L)'
;MFKKLRTIPILIAVSLILQSSDTVIRQALEKDGVVFTHNNSVTLLTSGQEKFDDMFEAIRQAKSSVHLEYFNFRNDSIASALFDLLRTKAKEGVEVRALFDGFGNDSNNRPLKRSHVEKLRADGIEIYEFDPVRFPWVNHVFTRDHRKIVVIDGNVAYTGGMNVADYYIKGTEQVGSWRDMHCRIEGGAVSQLQMIFLRIWNKVTEQNVGGKKYFRAYEKVEMTGLKPDTTASAHKQVVGIVNREPRTTNRIIRDFYANAIDAAKDSIKLVHPYLTLSPRLKKALRKAAERGVKVEIMVSLRSDIPLTPDCVFYNVHQLMKHGCHIYLYKPGFHHTKVIMVDGKFCTVGSANLNSRSLRFDYEENAVIIDKHVTAELSRLFDNDKKDCDYLTEEYWDKWRTPWKKFVGWFAHLLTPVL
;
A
#
# COMPACT_ATOMS: atom_id res chain seq x y z
N MET A 1 21.37 -51.38 3.31
CA MET A 1 21.67 -50.08 2.72
C MET A 1 20.42 -49.22 2.52
N PHE A 2 19.59 -48.95 3.56
CA PHE A 2 18.38 -48.14 3.45
C PHE A 2 18.06 -47.49 4.83
N LYS A 3 18.82 -46.46 5.21
CA LYS A 3 18.52 -45.64 6.43
C LYS A 3 18.88 -44.13 6.33
N LYS A 4 19.07 -43.56 5.13
CA LYS A 4 19.48 -42.15 4.98
C LYS A 4 18.43 -41.21 4.36
N LEU A 5 17.21 -41.64 4.09
CA LEU A 5 16.22 -40.83 3.32
C LEU A 5 15.11 -40.16 4.17
N ARG A 6 15.07 -40.36 5.49
CA ARG A 6 14.02 -39.76 6.35
C ARG A 6 14.45 -38.54 7.19
N THR A 7 15.74 -38.25 7.26
CA THR A 7 16.27 -37.16 8.10
C THR A 7 16.30 -35.79 7.41
N ILE A 8 16.39 -35.74 6.07
CA ILE A 8 16.49 -34.48 5.31
C ILE A 8 15.20 -33.63 5.41
N PRO A 9 13.98 -34.16 5.24
CA PRO A 9 12.78 -33.34 5.36
C PRO A 9 12.50 -32.86 6.78
N ILE A 10 12.93 -33.59 7.81
CA ILE A 10 12.79 -33.19 9.23
C ILE A 10 13.76 -32.05 9.57
N LEU A 11 15.01 -32.08 9.08
CA LEU A 11 16.00 -31.02 9.26
C LEU A 11 15.59 -29.73 8.57
N ILE A 12 15.02 -29.79 7.37
CA ILE A 12 14.50 -28.63 6.67
C ILE A 12 13.28 -28.04 7.39
N ALA A 13 12.36 -28.89 7.86
CA ALA A 13 11.21 -28.45 8.62
C ALA A 13 11.61 -27.81 9.98
N VAL A 14 12.59 -28.38 10.69
CA VAL A 14 13.13 -27.83 11.94
C VAL A 14 13.87 -26.52 11.69
N SER A 15 14.62 -26.40 10.61
CA SER A 15 15.29 -25.16 10.20
C SER A 15 14.30 -24.02 9.92
N LEU A 16 13.17 -24.29 9.26
CA LEU A 16 12.10 -23.31 9.02
C LEU A 16 11.38 -22.89 10.31
N ILE A 17 11.25 -23.79 11.30
CA ILE A 17 10.64 -23.49 12.60
C ILE A 17 11.52 -22.54 13.43
N LEU A 18 12.84 -22.59 13.26
CA LEU A 18 13.80 -21.75 13.99
C LEU A 18 14.03 -20.36 13.38
N GLN A 19 13.69 -20.16 12.11
CA GLN A 19 13.86 -18.86 11.45
C GLN A 19 12.82 -17.84 11.96
N SER A 20 13.21 -16.57 12.07
CA SER A 20 12.30 -15.48 12.40
C SER A 20 11.37 -15.15 11.24
N SER A 21 10.20 -14.57 11.52
CA SER A 21 9.17 -14.25 10.51
C SER A 21 9.69 -13.32 9.40
N ASP A 22 10.47 -12.30 9.75
CA ASP A 22 11.10 -11.39 8.80
C ASP A 22 12.08 -12.09 7.86
N THR A 23 12.89 -13.03 8.36
CA THR A 23 13.80 -13.84 7.54
C THR A 23 13.04 -14.71 6.55
N VAL A 24 11.97 -15.38 7.01
CA VAL A 24 11.13 -16.24 6.15
C VAL A 24 10.48 -15.42 5.03
N ILE A 25 9.94 -14.25 5.38
CA ILE A 25 9.28 -13.37 4.41
C ILE A 25 10.27 -12.79 3.42
N ARG A 26 11.41 -12.32 3.89
CA ARG A 26 12.47 -11.80 3.02
C ARG A 26 12.89 -12.86 2.00
N GLN A 27 13.22 -14.06 2.43
CA GLN A 27 13.65 -15.16 1.54
C GLN A 27 12.56 -15.54 0.54
N ALA A 28 11.28 -15.55 0.95
CA ALA A 28 10.16 -15.84 0.04
C ALA A 28 10.05 -14.77 -1.04
N LEU A 29 10.14 -13.48 -0.68
CA LEU A 29 10.03 -12.37 -1.62
C LEU A 29 11.27 -12.25 -2.53
N GLU A 30 12.48 -12.51 -2.03
CA GLU A 30 13.70 -12.56 -2.83
C GLU A 30 13.61 -13.66 -3.90
N LYS A 31 13.01 -14.80 -3.56
CA LYS A 31 12.74 -15.89 -4.53
C LYS A 31 11.75 -15.48 -5.61
N ASP A 32 10.80 -14.60 -5.27
CA ASP A 32 9.83 -14.02 -6.20
C ASP A 32 10.40 -12.80 -6.96
N GLY A 33 11.70 -12.50 -6.81
CA GLY A 33 12.42 -11.46 -7.53
C GLY A 33 12.36 -10.06 -6.87
N VAL A 34 11.90 -9.95 -5.63
CA VAL A 34 11.96 -8.68 -4.89
C VAL A 34 13.39 -8.43 -4.41
N VAL A 35 13.91 -7.25 -4.73
CA VAL A 35 15.24 -6.83 -4.27
C VAL A 35 15.11 -6.07 -2.96
N PHE A 36 15.82 -6.50 -1.92
CA PHE A 36 15.91 -5.77 -0.66
C PHE A 36 17.20 -4.94 -0.61
N THR A 37 17.05 -3.66 -0.30
CA THR A 37 18.17 -2.74 -0.09
C THR A 37 18.30 -2.42 1.40
N HIS A 38 19.54 -2.16 1.87
CA HIS A 38 19.88 -2.08 3.30
C HIS A 38 20.26 -0.67 3.76
N ASN A 39 20.15 0.31 2.90
CA ASN A 39 20.61 1.69 3.10
C ASN A 39 19.46 2.69 2.95
N ASN A 40 18.30 2.37 3.50
CA ASN A 40 17.13 3.23 3.37
C ASN A 40 16.85 4.01 4.65
N SER A 41 16.20 5.16 4.46
CA SER A 41 15.50 5.91 5.49
C SER A 41 14.02 5.91 5.16
N VAL A 42 13.17 5.52 6.11
CA VAL A 42 11.72 5.51 5.99
C VAL A 42 11.12 6.43 7.04
N THR A 43 10.35 7.42 6.60
CA THR A 43 9.55 8.29 7.46
C THR A 43 8.07 7.99 7.24
N LEU A 44 7.34 7.66 8.29
CA LEU A 44 5.89 7.47 8.23
C LEU A 44 5.19 8.82 8.18
N LEU A 45 4.21 8.94 7.29
CA LEU A 45 3.36 10.12 7.12
C LEU A 45 1.93 9.70 7.46
N THR A 46 1.46 10.12 8.62
CA THR A 46 0.30 9.54 9.30
C THR A 46 -0.99 10.27 9.03
N SER A 47 -0.92 11.39 8.31
CA SER A 47 -2.05 12.23 7.92
C SER A 47 -1.85 12.83 6.52
N GLY A 48 -2.96 13.27 5.91
CA GLY A 48 -2.89 14.00 4.64
C GLY A 48 -2.09 15.29 4.77
N GLN A 49 -2.21 16.01 5.90
CA GLN A 49 -1.45 17.24 6.14
C GLN A 49 0.06 16.97 6.11
N GLU A 50 0.54 16.02 6.92
CA GLU A 50 1.96 15.63 6.96
C GLU A 50 2.47 15.21 5.57
N LYS A 51 1.70 14.37 4.88
CA LYS A 51 2.07 13.88 3.54
C LYS A 51 2.21 15.01 2.53
N PHE A 52 1.26 15.93 2.48
CA PHE A 52 1.30 17.00 1.48
C PHE A 52 2.34 18.07 1.83
N ASP A 53 2.51 18.42 3.10
CA ASP A 53 3.53 19.37 3.53
C ASP A 53 4.94 18.86 3.20
N ASP A 54 5.25 17.62 3.57
CA ASP A 54 6.55 17.00 3.30
C ASP A 54 6.81 16.83 1.79
N MET A 55 5.84 16.29 1.05
CA MET A 55 5.96 16.07 -0.38
C MET A 55 6.10 17.38 -1.17
N PHE A 56 5.34 18.41 -0.82
CA PHE A 56 5.43 19.70 -1.50
C PHE A 56 6.80 20.37 -1.23
N GLU A 57 7.33 20.25 -0.01
CA GLU A 57 8.66 20.74 0.30
C GLU A 57 9.73 20.00 -0.51
N ALA A 58 9.65 18.69 -0.60
CA ALA A 58 10.57 17.91 -1.42
C ALA A 58 10.47 18.28 -2.92
N ILE A 59 9.27 18.53 -3.44
CA ILE A 59 9.07 19.00 -4.82
C ILE A 59 9.66 20.40 -5.02
N ARG A 60 9.52 21.34 -4.06
CA ARG A 60 10.15 22.67 -4.15
C ARG A 60 11.66 22.58 -4.32
N GLN A 61 12.28 21.61 -3.68
CA GLN A 61 13.72 21.36 -3.71
C GLN A 61 14.19 20.58 -4.95
N ALA A 62 13.28 20.03 -5.76
CA ALA A 62 13.61 19.26 -6.96
C ALA A 62 14.49 20.05 -7.93
N LYS A 63 15.48 19.37 -8.53
CA LYS A 63 16.47 19.96 -9.44
C LYS A 63 16.44 19.36 -10.85
N SER A 64 15.96 18.13 -11.01
CA SER A 64 16.05 17.42 -12.28
C SER A 64 14.74 16.77 -12.74
N SER A 65 14.02 16.08 -11.86
CA SER A 65 12.80 15.37 -12.25
C SER A 65 11.82 15.22 -11.10
N VAL A 66 10.52 15.27 -11.43
CA VAL A 66 9.41 14.91 -10.53
C VAL A 66 8.48 13.98 -11.30
N HIS A 67 8.39 12.74 -10.86
CA HIS A 67 7.55 11.72 -11.44
C HIS A 67 6.42 11.37 -10.47
N LEU A 68 5.17 11.37 -10.97
CA LEU A 68 3.99 11.11 -10.16
C LEU A 68 3.10 10.05 -10.84
N GLU A 69 2.67 9.07 -10.08
CA GLU A 69 1.74 8.03 -10.49
C GLU A 69 0.65 7.91 -9.42
N TYR A 70 -0.60 8.19 -9.80
CA TYR A 70 -1.72 8.17 -8.88
C TYR A 70 -2.96 7.52 -9.51
N PHE A 71 -3.78 6.89 -8.68
CA PHE A 71 -5.10 6.43 -9.12
C PHE A 71 -5.98 7.61 -9.52
N ASN A 72 -5.96 8.70 -8.75
CA ASN A 72 -6.61 9.96 -9.18
C ASN A 72 -5.90 11.20 -8.62
N PHE A 73 -6.02 12.28 -9.38
CA PHE A 73 -5.86 13.65 -8.92
C PHE A 73 -7.27 14.27 -8.87
N ARG A 74 -7.78 14.51 -7.68
CA ARG A 74 -9.08 15.14 -7.54
C ARG A 74 -8.95 16.63 -7.85
N ASN A 75 -9.84 17.18 -8.69
CA ASN A 75 -9.82 18.59 -9.04
C ASN A 75 -10.32 19.45 -7.87
N ASP A 76 -9.47 19.63 -6.85
CA ASP A 76 -9.72 20.37 -5.61
C ASP A 76 -8.53 21.24 -5.21
N SER A 77 -8.54 21.82 -3.99
CA SER A 77 -7.53 22.79 -3.59
C SER A 77 -6.12 22.19 -3.46
N ILE A 78 -5.98 20.97 -2.96
CA ILE A 78 -4.68 20.30 -2.83
C ILE A 78 -4.10 19.95 -4.21
N ALA A 79 -4.90 19.43 -5.11
CA ALA A 79 -4.44 19.14 -6.47
C ALA A 79 -4.07 20.42 -7.23
N SER A 80 -4.85 21.50 -7.04
CA SER A 80 -4.53 22.80 -7.62
C SER A 80 -3.19 23.33 -7.11
N ALA A 81 -2.96 23.29 -5.81
CA ALA A 81 -1.68 23.72 -5.21
C ALA A 81 -0.50 22.85 -5.70
N LEU A 82 -0.68 21.52 -5.84
CA LEU A 82 0.31 20.63 -6.41
C LEU A 82 0.64 21.03 -7.86
N PHE A 83 -0.38 21.21 -8.71
CA PHE A 83 -0.16 21.56 -10.11
C PHE A 83 0.47 22.95 -10.28
N ASP A 84 0.16 23.92 -9.43
CA ASP A 84 0.82 25.24 -9.44
C ASP A 84 2.32 25.10 -9.11
N LEU A 85 2.66 24.27 -8.13
CA LEU A 85 4.04 23.97 -7.79
C LEU A 85 4.76 23.25 -8.93
N LEU A 86 4.12 22.26 -9.56
CA LEU A 86 4.68 21.52 -10.69
C LEU A 86 4.92 22.43 -11.91
N ARG A 87 4.01 23.38 -12.20
CA ARG A 87 4.22 24.41 -13.23
C ARG A 87 5.46 25.26 -12.96
N THR A 88 5.63 25.65 -11.69
CA THR A 88 6.82 26.41 -11.29
C THR A 88 8.08 25.59 -11.55
N LYS A 89 8.10 24.33 -11.16
CA LYS A 89 9.24 23.45 -11.38
C LYS A 89 9.51 23.18 -12.86
N ALA A 90 8.48 23.00 -13.68
CA ALA A 90 8.61 22.84 -15.13
C ALA A 90 9.25 24.10 -15.78
N LYS A 91 8.85 25.30 -15.35
CA LYS A 91 9.46 26.56 -15.80
C LYS A 91 10.93 26.71 -15.36
N GLU A 92 11.32 26.10 -14.24
CA GLU A 92 12.71 26.03 -13.77
C GLU A 92 13.54 24.98 -14.53
N GLY A 93 12.95 24.25 -15.48
CA GLY A 93 13.62 23.22 -16.28
C GLY A 93 13.63 21.82 -15.65
N VAL A 94 12.85 21.59 -14.58
CA VAL A 94 12.66 20.26 -14.01
C VAL A 94 11.73 19.43 -14.91
N GLU A 95 12.11 18.20 -15.22
CA GLU A 95 11.26 17.26 -15.99
C GLU A 95 10.09 16.78 -15.12
N VAL A 96 8.87 17.20 -15.44
CA VAL A 96 7.67 16.82 -14.68
C VAL A 96 6.81 15.86 -15.48
N ARG A 97 6.64 14.63 -14.97
CA ARG A 97 5.82 13.57 -15.55
C ARG A 97 4.78 13.08 -14.58
N ALA A 98 3.53 12.99 -15.01
CA ALA A 98 2.42 12.53 -14.20
C ALA A 98 1.56 11.51 -14.94
N LEU A 99 1.18 10.43 -14.24
CA LEU A 99 0.20 9.45 -14.68
C LEU A 99 -1.00 9.43 -13.73
N PHE A 100 -2.20 9.27 -14.27
CA PHE A 100 -3.39 9.00 -13.49
C PHE A 100 -4.24 7.92 -14.18
N ASP A 101 -4.97 7.16 -13.38
CA ASP A 101 -5.84 6.10 -13.90
C ASP A 101 -7.15 6.69 -14.46
N GLY A 102 -7.55 6.26 -15.66
CA GLY A 102 -8.74 6.77 -16.31
C GLY A 102 -10.02 6.49 -15.54
N PHE A 103 -10.22 5.27 -15.05
CA PHE A 103 -11.37 4.92 -14.22
C PHE A 103 -11.31 5.62 -12.87
N GLY A 104 -10.12 5.70 -12.24
CA GLY A 104 -9.91 6.41 -10.99
C GLY A 104 -10.26 7.89 -11.09
N ASN A 105 -9.93 8.51 -12.23
CA ASN A 105 -10.34 9.88 -12.51
C ASN A 105 -11.86 10.01 -12.71
N ASP A 106 -12.44 9.20 -13.57
CA ASP A 106 -13.86 9.34 -13.97
C ASP A 106 -14.84 8.94 -12.86
N SER A 107 -14.42 8.05 -11.97
CA SER A 107 -15.24 7.59 -10.82
C SER A 107 -15.27 8.57 -9.65
N ASN A 108 -14.39 9.57 -9.61
CA ASN A 108 -14.44 10.57 -8.54
C ASN A 108 -15.40 11.72 -8.88
N ASN A 109 -15.94 12.39 -7.85
CA ASN A 109 -16.94 13.45 -8.02
C ASN A 109 -16.37 14.80 -8.48
N ARG A 110 -15.05 14.92 -8.63
CA ARG A 110 -14.32 16.11 -9.16
C ARG A 110 -13.18 15.67 -10.07
N PRO A 111 -13.48 15.08 -11.24
CA PRO A 111 -12.46 14.58 -12.15
C PRO A 111 -11.68 15.72 -12.82
N LEU A 112 -10.44 15.43 -13.20
CA LEU A 112 -9.72 16.24 -14.16
C LEU A 112 -10.39 16.10 -15.51
N LYS A 113 -10.91 17.22 -16.06
CA LYS A 113 -11.47 17.27 -17.39
C LYS A 113 -10.35 17.37 -18.43
N ARG A 114 -10.66 17.00 -19.66
CA ARG A 114 -9.72 17.09 -20.79
C ARG A 114 -9.09 18.48 -20.91
N SER A 115 -9.87 19.55 -20.74
CA SER A 115 -9.36 20.93 -20.79
C SER A 115 -8.32 21.23 -19.69
N HIS A 116 -8.48 20.63 -18.49
CA HIS A 116 -7.48 20.75 -17.42
C HIS A 116 -6.17 20.06 -17.82
N VAL A 117 -6.25 18.86 -18.37
CA VAL A 117 -5.10 18.08 -18.83
C VAL A 117 -4.35 18.82 -19.95
N GLU A 118 -5.09 19.35 -20.94
CA GLU A 118 -4.52 20.12 -22.04
C GLU A 118 -3.81 21.37 -21.56
N LYS A 119 -4.39 22.08 -20.57
CA LYS A 119 -3.74 23.23 -19.93
C LYS A 119 -2.46 22.85 -19.19
N LEU A 120 -2.47 21.77 -18.42
CA LEU A 120 -1.27 21.29 -17.72
C LEU A 120 -0.14 20.94 -18.69
N ARG A 121 -0.48 20.32 -19.83
CA ARG A 121 0.50 20.03 -20.90
C ARG A 121 1.06 21.31 -21.53
N ALA A 122 0.22 22.30 -21.79
CA ALA A 122 0.66 23.61 -22.30
C ALA A 122 1.58 24.34 -21.29
N ASP A 123 1.42 24.08 -20.00
CA ASP A 123 2.25 24.62 -18.93
C ASP A 123 3.57 23.83 -18.71
N GLY A 124 3.87 22.83 -19.55
CA GLY A 124 5.12 22.05 -19.52
C GLY A 124 5.10 20.80 -18.64
N ILE A 125 3.93 20.37 -18.19
CA ILE A 125 3.76 19.13 -17.43
C ILE A 125 3.38 18.00 -18.39
N GLU A 126 4.22 16.98 -18.53
CA GLU A 126 3.86 15.76 -19.26
C GLU A 126 2.87 14.95 -18.42
N ILE A 127 1.57 15.02 -18.69
CA ILE A 127 0.53 14.30 -17.96
C ILE A 127 -0.29 13.41 -18.90
N TYR A 128 -0.44 12.13 -18.52
CA TYR A 128 -1.13 11.13 -19.32
C TYR A 128 -2.09 10.30 -18.47
N GLU A 129 -3.10 9.77 -19.16
CA GLU A 129 -4.14 8.93 -18.58
C GLU A 129 -3.82 7.46 -18.85
N PHE A 130 -3.79 6.65 -17.80
CA PHE A 130 -3.64 5.21 -17.91
C PHE A 130 -4.98 4.58 -18.26
N ASP A 131 -5.02 3.85 -19.38
CA ASP A 131 -6.11 2.98 -19.83
C ASP A 131 -7.52 3.61 -19.66
N PRO A 132 -7.81 4.71 -20.40
CA PRO A 132 -9.12 5.38 -20.33
C PRO A 132 -10.25 4.44 -20.70
N VAL A 133 -11.32 4.44 -19.90
CA VAL A 133 -12.50 3.62 -20.16
C VAL A 133 -13.35 4.32 -21.24
N ARG A 134 -13.38 3.75 -22.44
CA ARG A 134 -14.13 4.29 -23.59
C ARG A 134 -15.05 3.24 -24.18
N PHE A 135 -16.31 3.63 -24.44
CA PHE A 135 -17.22 2.75 -25.17
C PHE A 135 -16.63 2.41 -26.56
N PRO A 136 -16.69 1.14 -27.04
CA PRO A 136 -17.34 -0.02 -26.39
C PRO A 136 -16.45 -0.85 -25.45
N TRP A 137 -15.23 -0.41 -25.12
CA TRP A 137 -14.20 -1.17 -24.40
C TRP A 137 -14.41 -1.14 -22.87
N VAL A 138 -15.64 -1.46 -22.43
CA VAL A 138 -15.99 -1.46 -20.99
C VAL A 138 -15.28 -2.53 -20.16
N ASN A 139 -14.66 -3.53 -20.81
CA ASN A 139 -13.83 -4.54 -20.13
C ASN A 139 -12.57 -3.98 -19.49
N HIS A 140 -12.11 -2.80 -19.89
CA HIS A 140 -10.97 -2.10 -19.32
C HIS A 140 -11.19 -1.62 -17.87
N VAL A 141 -12.42 -1.61 -17.36
CA VAL A 141 -12.73 -1.26 -15.96
C VAL A 141 -12.12 -2.22 -14.92
N PHE A 142 -11.75 -3.43 -15.31
CA PHE A 142 -11.26 -4.45 -14.39
C PHE A 142 -9.80 -4.31 -14.00
N THR A 143 -8.92 -3.79 -14.87
CA THR A 143 -7.49 -3.69 -14.62
C THR A 143 -7.10 -2.23 -14.48
N ARG A 144 -6.87 -1.77 -13.24
CA ARG A 144 -6.61 -0.37 -12.94
C ARG A 144 -5.24 -0.17 -12.34
N ASP A 145 -4.67 1.02 -12.52
CA ASP A 145 -3.46 1.42 -11.85
C ASP A 145 -3.79 2.09 -10.51
N HIS A 146 -3.73 1.29 -9.44
CA HIS A 146 -4.08 1.74 -8.10
C HIS A 146 -2.85 2.14 -7.27
N ARG A 147 -1.66 2.20 -7.87
CA ARG A 147 -0.43 2.63 -7.20
C ARG A 147 -0.44 4.13 -6.90
N LYS A 148 0.35 4.54 -5.92
CA LYS A 148 0.58 5.92 -5.53
C LYS A 148 2.07 6.10 -5.33
N ILE A 149 2.75 6.53 -6.38
CA ILE A 149 4.20 6.67 -6.42
C ILE A 149 4.56 8.11 -6.76
N VAL A 150 5.45 8.72 -5.98
CA VAL A 150 6.15 9.94 -6.37
C VAL A 150 7.63 9.69 -6.26
N VAL A 151 8.40 10.07 -7.28
CA VAL A 151 9.87 10.03 -7.23
C VAL A 151 10.42 11.38 -7.62
N ILE A 152 11.28 11.94 -6.78
CA ILE A 152 11.88 13.25 -6.94
C ILE A 152 13.39 13.08 -7.08
N ASP A 153 13.92 13.56 -8.20
CA ASP A 153 15.36 13.53 -8.55
C ASP A 153 16.03 12.15 -8.45
N GLY A 154 15.23 11.06 -8.43
CA GLY A 154 15.73 9.70 -8.18
C GLY A 154 16.33 9.48 -6.79
N ASN A 155 16.10 10.38 -5.83
CA ASN A 155 16.67 10.36 -4.48
C ASN A 155 15.63 10.16 -3.38
N VAL A 156 14.43 10.70 -3.56
CA VAL A 156 13.33 10.64 -2.60
C VAL A 156 12.12 10.03 -3.29
N ALA A 157 11.44 9.13 -2.61
CA ALA A 157 10.18 8.58 -3.10
C ALA A 157 9.10 8.61 -2.02
N TYR A 158 7.84 8.63 -2.47
CA TYR A 158 6.66 8.53 -1.64
C TYR A 158 5.79 7.38 -2.15
N THR A 159 5.25 6.58 -1.22
CA THR A 159 4.27 5.55 -1.52
C THR A 159 3.34 5.28 -0.34
N GLY A 160 2.15 4.73 -0.60
CA GLY A 160 1.16 4.44 0.43
C GLY A 160 -0.28 4.46 -0.07
N GLY A 161 -1.23 4.70 0.84
CA GLY A 161 -2.66 4.63 0.52
C GLY A 161 -3.26 5.91 -0.07
N MET A 162 -2.64 7.08 0.13
CA MET A 162 -3.24 8.39 -0.16
C MET A 162 -3.11 8.80 -1.62
N ASN A 163 -4.21 9.15 -2.26
CA ASN A 163 -4.23 9.90 -3.53
C ASN A 163 -3.97 11.40 -3.30
N VAL A 164 -4.22 12.25 -4.30
CA VAL A 164 -4.15 13.70 -4.20
C VAL A 164 -5.57 14.26 -4.10
N ALA A 165 -6.01 14.53 -2.88
CA ALA A 165 -7.35 15.05 -2.60
C ALA A 165 -7.45 15.72 -1.23
N ASP A 166 -8.29 16.75 -1.14
CA ASP A 166 -8.58 17.53 0.08
C ASP A 166 -9.10 16.66 1.23
N TYR A 167 -9.84 15.58 0.92
CA TYR A 167 -10.49 14.77 1.96
C TYR A 167 -9.49 14.01 2.87
N TYR A 168 -8.25 13.82 2.45
CA TYR A 168 -7.20 13.28 3.32
C TYR A 168 -6.84 14.22 4.48
N ILE A 169 -7.16 15.53 4.33
CA ILE A 169 -6.95 16.55 5.36
C ILE A 169 -8.27 16.87 6.06
N LYS A 170 -9.32 17.13 5.29
CA LYS A 170 -10.59 17.68 5.78
C LYS A 170 -11.66 16.62 6.12
N GLY A 171 -11.44 15.37 5.67
CA GLY A 171 -12.48 14.34 5.70
C GLY A 171 -13.60 14.59 4.68
N THR A 172 -14.72 13.89 4.84
CA THR A 172 -15.94 14.06 4.05
C THR A 172 -17.17 14.09 4.97
N GLU A 173 -18.28 14.67 4.51
CA GLU A 173 -19.55 14.61 5.24
C GLU A 173 -20.05 13.17 5.44
N GLN A 174 -19.80 12.29 4.45
CA GLN A 174 -20.27 10.91 4.47
C GLN A 174 -19.58 10.07 5.56
N VAL A 175 -18.27 10.18 5.69
CA VAL A 175 -17.48 9.29 6.55
C VAL A 175 -16.81 10.00 7.73
N GLY A 176 -16.83 11.32 7.80
CA GLY A 176 -16.12 12.11 8.81
C GLY A 176 -14.63 12.23 8.46
N SER A 177 -13.76 12.10 9.46
CA SER A 177 -12.31 12.15 9.25
C SER A 177 -11.83 11.01 8.35
N TRP A 178 -10.79 11.29 7.56
CA TRP A 178 -10.16 10.31 6.68
C TRP A 178 -8.73 10.03 7.16
N ARG A 179 -8.52 8.86 7.71
CA ARG A 179 -7.21 8.41 8.18
C ARG A 179 -6.58 7.46 7.19
N ASP A 180 -5.36 7.74 6.78
CA ASP A 180 -4.60 6.87 5.88
C ASP A 180 -3.11 6.94 6.21
N MET A 181 -2.29 6.09 5.59
CA MET A 181 -0.85 5.99 5.78
C MET A 181 -0.11 6.18 4.47
N HIS A 182 0.97 6.93 4.54
CA HIS A 182 1.96 7.08 3.48
C HIS A 182 3.36 6.96 4.08
N CYS A 183 4.36 6.77 3.26
CA CYS A 183 5.75 6.88 3.70
C CYS A 183 6.60 7.63 2.67
N ARG A 184 7.58 8.35 3.18
CA ARG A 184 8.73 8.88 2.45
C ARG A 184 9.87 7.87 2.58
N ILE A 185 10.54 7.59 1.48
CA ILE A 185 11.67 6.66 1.40
C ILE A 185 12.85 7.38 0.74
N GLU A 186 14.01 7.27 1.33
CA GLU A 186 15.30 7.66 0.76
C GLU A 186 16.23 6.43 0.76
N GLY A 187 17.11 6.32 -0.24
CA GLY A 187 18.03 5.19 -0.37
C GLY A 187 17.72 4.25 -1.53
N GLY A 188 18.24 3.04 -1.48
CA GLY A 188 18.22 2.09 -2.61
C GLY A 188 16.82 1.69 -3.11
N ALA A 189 15.83 1.65 -2.22
CA ALA A 189 14.45 1.30 -2.59
C ALA A 189 13.78 2.34 -3.51
N VAL A 190 14.26 3.59 -3.52
CA VAL A 190 13.80 4.64 -4.44
C VAL A 190 13.96 4.20 -5.90
N SER A 191 15.08 3.52 -6.21
CA SER A 191 15.35 3.01 -7.56
C SER A 191 14.31 2.00 -8.04
N GLN A 192 13.74 1.22 -7.13
CA GLN A 192 12.69 0.26 -7.47
C GLN A 192 11.37 0.97 -7.82
N LEU A 193 10.97 1.96 -7.03
CA LEU A 193 9.78 2.79 -7.31
C LEU A 193 9.95 3.59 -8.60
N GLN A 194 11.15 4.13 -8.85
CA GLN A 194 11.49 4.80 -10.11
C GLN A 194 11.38 3.86 -11.31
N MET A 195 11.85 2.63 -11.20
CA MET A 195 11.76 1.63 -12.27
C MET A 195 10.29 1.25 -12.54
N ILE A 196 9.47 1.12 -11.51
CA ILE A 196 8.04 0.85 -11.64
C ILE A 196 7.37 1.98 -12.43
N PHE A 197 7.60 3.23 -12.01
CA PHE A 197 7.08 4.40 -12.71
C PHE A 197 7.51 4.45 -14.18
N LEU A 198 8.80 4.33 -14.47
CA LEU A 198 9.31 4.43 -15.85
C LEU A 198 8.76 3.32 -16.75
N ARG A 199 8.56 2.12 -16.21
CA ARG A 199 7.98 0.99 -16.95
C ARG A 199 6.55 1.28 -17.37
N ILE A 200 5.70 1.77 -16.47
CA ILE A 200 4.31 2.08 -16.79
C ILE A 200 4.21 3.34 -17.66
N TRP A 201 5.06 4.35 -17.41
CA TRP A 201 5.16 5.54 -18.23
C TRP A 201 5.43 5.19 -19.69
N ASN A 202 6.48 4.44 -19.95
CA ASN A 202 6.87 4.04 -21.31
C ASN A 202 5.80 3.19 -21.98
N LYS A 203 5.12 2.34 -21.22
CA LYS A 203 3.99 1.54 -21.73
C LYS A 203 2.80 2.41 -22.17
N VAL A 204 2.48 3.47 -21.41
CA VAL A 204 1.33 4.35 -21.68
C VAL A 204 1.61 5.34 -22.79
N THR A 205 2.83 5.89 -22.81
CA THR A 205 3.20 6.99 -23.71
C THR A 205 3.91 6.54 -24.98
N GLU A 206 4.31 5.26 -25.06
CA GLU A 206 5.17 4.70 -26.11
C GLU A 206 6.53 5.43 -26.24
N GLN A 207 6.91 6.19 -25.21
CA GLN A 207 8.22 6.82 -25.11
C GLN A 207 9.27 5.78 -24.65
N ASN A 208 10.54 6.16 -24.71
CA ASN A 208 11.65 5.38 -24.14
C ASN A 208 12.43 6.23 -23.14
N VAL A 209 11.74 6.64 -22.06
CA VAL A 209 12.33 7.43 -20.97
C VAL A 209 13.13 6.52 -20.06
N GLY A 210 14.40 6.85 -19.83
CA GLY A 210 15.29 6.05 -18.99
C GLY A 210 16.68 6.67 -18.86
N GLY A 211 17.59 5.90 -18.27
CA GLY A 211 18.98 6.29 -18.09
C GLY A 211 19.34 6.64 -16.65
N LYS A 212 20.64 6.65 -16.38
CA LYS A 212 21.24 6.82 -15.04
C LYS A 212 20.77 8.07 -14.30
N LYS A 213 20.44 9.14 -15.04
CA LYS A 213 19.99 10.40 -14.42
C LYS A 213 18.78 10.28 -13.48
N TYR A 214 17.97 9.22 -13.64
CA TYR A 214 16.79 8.96 -12.81
C TYR A 214 17.05 8.02 -11.62
N PHE A 215 18.28 7.53 -11.45
CA PHE A 215 18.64 6.51 -10.43
C PHE A 215 19.76 6.97 -9.50
N ARG A 216 19.75 8.25 -9.11
CA ARG A 216 20.83 8.87 -8.30
C ARG A 216 21.05 8.21 -6.94
N ALA A 217 20.00 7.67 -6.32
CA ALA A 217 20.15 6.95 -5.06
C ALA A 217 21.00 5.67 -5.21
N TYR A 218 20.90 5.00 -6.37
CA TYR A 218 21.69 3.82 -6.71
C TYR A 218 23.16 4.18 -7.00
N GLU A 219 23.39 5.26 -7.75
CA GLU A 219 24.77 5.74 -8.06
C GLU A 219 25.55 6.11 -6.80
N LYS A 220 24.92 6.70 -5.79
CA LYS A 220 25.56 7.01 -4.51
C LYS A 220 26.05 5.76 -3.77
N VAL A 221 25.35 4.64 -3.91
CA VAL A 221 25.72 3.37 -3.27
C VAL A 221 26.88 2.69 -4.00
N GLU A 222 26.87 2.70 -5.34
CA GLU A 222 27.96 2.11 -6.15
C GLU A 222 29.26 2.91 -6.09
N MET A 223 29.17 4.26 -6.12
CA MET A 223 30.34 5.13 -6.14
C MET A 223 31.08 5.20 -4.81
N THR A 224 30.43 4.97 -3.71
CA THR A 224 31.10 5.17 -2.43
C THR A 224 32.01 4.03 -2.04
N GLY A 225 31.91 2.79 -2.61
CA GLY A 225 32.81 1.68 -2.26
C GLY A 225 33.23 1.66 -0.77
N LEU A 226 32.81 2.67 -0.06
CA LEU A 226 33.07 2.96 1.31
C LEU A 226 32.23 2.00 2.18
N LYS A 227 32.91 1.29 3.05
CA LYS A 227 32.26 0.64 4.19
C LYS A 227 31.28 1.64 4.81
N PRO A 228 30.06 1.20 5.13
CA PRO A 228 29.07 2.09 5.71
C PRO A 228 29.70 2.84 6.89
N ASP A 229 29.58 4.17 6.88
CA ASP A 229 30.01 4.99 7.99
C ASP A 229 29.23 4.55 9.24
N THR A 230 29.94 3.97 10.19
CA THR A 230 29.37 3.44 11.43
C THR A 230 28.90 4.54 12.38
N THR A 231 29.15 5.80 12.07
CA THR A 231 28.78 6.97 12.90
C THR A 231 27.45 7.61 12.50
N ALA A 232 26.94 7.38 11.26
CA ALA A 232 25.60 7.84 10.85
C ALA A 232 24.55 6.78 11.26
N SER A 233 24.19 6.73 12.52
CA SER A 233 23.37 5.66 13.11
C SER A 233 21.85 5.76 12.85
N ALA A 234 21.39 6.63 11.97
CA ALA A 234 19.95 6.89 11.84
C ALA A 234 19.22 6.06 10.77
N HIS A 235 19.87 5.46 9.74
CA HIS A 235 19.12 5.06 8.55
C HIS A 235 19.71 3.83 7.83
N LYS A 236 19.49 2.63 8.40
CA LYS A 236 19.87 1.35 7.75
C LYS A 236 18.69 0.40 7.67
N GLN A 237 17.52 0.93 7.33
CA GLN A 237 16.33 0.10 7.19
C GLN A 237 16.41 -0.76 5.95
N VAL A 238 15.98 -2.01 6.09
CA VAL A 238 15.89 -2.97 4.98
C VAL A 238 14.53 -2.81 4.34
N VAL A 239 14.49 -2.43 3.07
CA VAL A 239 13.25 -2.17 2.33
C VAL A 239 13.27 -2.93 1.00
N GLY A 240 12.15 -3.59 0.71
CA GLY A 240 11.86 -4.19 -0.60
C GLY A 240 10.51 -3.71 -1.11
N ILE A 241 10.39 -3.45 -2.41
CA ILE A 241 9.13 -3.03 -3.03
C ILE A 241 8.48 -4.24 -3.70
N VAL A 242 7.33 -4.65 -3.19
CA VAL A 242 6.50 -5.70 -3.78
C VAL A 242 5.59 -5.06 -4.80
N ASN A 243 5.87 -5.28 -6.07
CA ASN A 243 5.11 -4.73 -7.19
C ASN A 243 4.24 -5.80 -7.84
N ARG A 244 2.92 -5.56 -7.86
CA ARG A 244 1.96 -6.40 -8.54
C ARG A 244 1.62 -5.84 -9.92
N GLU A 245 1.83 -6.64 -10.93
CA GLU A 245 1.37 -6.40 -12.30
C GLU A 245 0.46 -7.57 -12.74
N PRO A 246 -0.72 -7.30 -13.30
CA PRO A 246 -1.75 -8.33 -13.55
C PRO A 246 -1.28 -9.54 -14.37
N ARG A 247 -0.30 -9.37 -15.26
CA ARG A 247 0.18 -10.43 -16.17
C ARG A 247 1.47 -11.11 -15.71
N THR A 248 2.34 -10.40 -15.01
CA THR A 248 3.70 -10.86 -14.70
C THR A 248 3.87 -11.30 -13.25
N THR A 249 3.35 -10.54 -12.30
CA THR A 249 3.46 -10.79 -10.85
C THR A 249 2.10 -10.87 -10.17
N ASN A 250 1.13 -11.47 -10.84
CA ASN A 250 -0.29 -11.42 -10.50
C ASN A 250 -0.67 -11.95 -9.11
N ARG A 251 0.18 -12.76 -8.48
CA ARG A 251 -0.09 -13.37 -7.16
C ARG A 251 0.79 -12.84 -6.04
N ILE A 252 1.80 -12.05 -6.36
CA ILE A 252 2.88 -11.69 -5.42
C ILE A 252 2.37 -11.07 -4.11
N ILE A 253 1.46 -10.09 -4.17
CA ILE A 253 0.92 -9.44 -2.96
C ILE A 253 0.06 -10.41 -2.15
N ARG A 254 -0.82 -11.19 -2.80
CA ARG A 254 -1.66 -12.16 -2.11
C ARG A 254 -0.82 -13.22 -1.40
N ASP A 255 0.17 -13.75 -2.09
CA ASP A 255 1.03 -14.81 -1.54
C ASP A 255 1.96 -14.24 -0.47
N PHE A 256 2.43 -12.99 -0.63
CA PHE A 256 3.14 -12.26 0.41
C PHE A 256 2.34 -12.16 1.71
N TYR A 257 1.10 -11.62 1.66
CA TYR A 257 0.27 -11.51 2.87
C TYR A 257 -0.01 -12.87 3.51
N ALA A 258 -0.31 -13.89 2.70
CA ALA A 258 -0.54 -15.24 3.24
C ALA A 258 0.71 -15.81 3.92
N ASN A 259 1.88 -15.65 3.30
CA ASN A 259 3.16 -16.11 3.85
C ASN A 259 3.55 -15.33 5.11
N ALA A 260 3.29 -14.00 5.14
CA ALA A 260 3.53 -13.15 6.30
C ALA A 260 2.70 -13.61 7.52
N ILE A 261 1.41 -13.90 7.30
CA ILE A 261 0.50 -14.41 8.32
C ILE A 261 0.91 -15.82 8.78
N ASP A 262 1.27 -16.70 7.84
CA ASP A 262 1.70 -18.07 8.14
C ASP A 262 3.04 -18.11 8.90
N ALA A 263 3.96 -17.17 8.64
CA ALA A 263 5.25 -17.05 9.30
C ALA A 263 5.20 -16.40 10.69
N ALA A 264 4.10 -15.73 11.03
CA ALA A 264 3.94 -15.05 12.32
C ALA A 264 4.00 -16.03 13.49
N LYS A 265 4.71 -15.66 14.57
CA LYS A 265 4.91 -16.47 15.77
C LYS A 265 4.30 -15.84 17.02
N ASP A 266 4.35 -14.50 17.12
CA ASP A 266 3.95 -13.78 18.32
C ASP A 266 2.69 -12.94 18.09
N SER A 267 2.70 -12.08 17.07
CA SER A 267 1.62 -11.11 16.87
C SER A 267 1.43 -10.67 15.42
N ILE A 268 0.18 -10.37 15.09
CA ILE A 268 -0.22 -9.70 13.84
C ILE A 268 -1.12 -8.53 14.22
N LYS A 269 -0.79 -7.32 13.74
CA LYS A 269 -1.69 -6.16 13.74
C LYS A 269 -1.99 -5.79 12.30
N LEU A 270 -3.27 -5.69 11.96
CA LEU A 270 -3.76 -5.49 10.60
C LEU A 270 -4.77 -4.34 10.57
N VAL A 271 -4.56 -3.37 9.68
CA VAL A 271 -5.54 -2.31 9.38
C VAL A 271 -5.80 -2.30 7.88
N HIS A 272 -7.04 -2.53 7.47
CA HIS A 272 -7.45 -2.44 6.07
C HIS A 272 -8.91 -1.96 5.94
N PRO A 273 -9.19 -1.04 4.98
CA PRO A 273 -10.54 -0.48 4.79
C PRO A 273 -11.53 -1.51 4.23
N TYR A 274 -11.07 -2.30 3.25
CA TYR A 274 -11.90 -3.24 2.48
C TYR A 274 -11.42 -4.68 2.70
N LEU A 275 -11.73 -5.22 3.88
CA LEU A 275 -11.32 -6.56 4.29
C LEU A 275 -12.28 -7.63 3.73
N THR A 276 -12.43 -7.68 2.40
CA THR A 276 -13.20 -8.71 1.72
C THR A 276 -12.31 -9.90 1.34
N LEU A 277 -11.82 -10.57 2.37
CA LEU A 277 -10.73 -11.53 2.33
C LEU A 277 -10.99 -12.75 1.42
N SER A 278 -9.98 -13.10 0.64
CA SER A 278 -9.96 -14.38 -0.08
C SER A 278 -9.96 -15.59 0.89
N PRO A 279 -10.45 -16.77 0.47
CA PRO A 279 -10.45 -17.96 1.31
C PRO A 279 -9.07 -18.32 1.88
N ARG A 280 -7.98 -18.09 1.11
CA ARG A 280 -6.60 -18.32 1.55
C ARG A 280 -6.21 -17.43 2.74
N LEU A 281 -6.49 -16.12 2.64
CA LEU A 281 -6.15 -15.16 3.70
C LEU A 281 -7.00 -15.39 4.96
N LYS A 282 -8.30 -15.67 4.82
CA LYS A 282 -9.15 -16.05 5.97
C LYS A 282 -8.61 -17.29 6.68
N LYS A 283 -8.25 -18.32 5.91
CA LYS A 283 -7.67 -19.54 6.47
C LYS A 283 -6.34 -19.27 7.18
N ALA A 284 -5.48 -18.42 6.62
CA ALA A 284 -4.20 -18.06 7.22
C ALA A 284 -4.40 -17.33 8.56
N LEU A 285 -5.25 -16.29 8.62
CA LEU A 285 -5.56 -15.55 9.86
C LEU A 285 -6.16 -16.43 10.94
N ARG A 286 -7.14 -17.28 10.57
CA ARG A 286 -7.72 -18.25 11.50
C ARG A 286 -6.67 -19.18 12.08
N LYS A 287 -5.85 -19.79 11.22
CA LYS A 287 -4.80 -20.70 11.66
C LYS A 287 -3.73 -20.00 12.51
N ALA A 288 -3.43 -18.71 12.25
CA ALA A 288 -2.52 -17.95 13.08
C ALA A 288 -3.07 -17.80 14.52
N ALA A 289 -4.35 -17.41 14.66
CA ALA A 289 -5.00 -17.33 15.96
C ALA A 289 -5.09 -18.71 16.66
N GLU A 290 -5.45 -19.77 15.92
CA GLU A 290 -5.48 -21.15 16.44
C GLU A 290 -4.09 -21.65 16.91
N ARG A 291 -2.98 -21.13 16.35
CA ARG A 291 -1.61 -21.40 16.82
C ARG A 291 -1.20 -20.59 18.05
N GLY A 292 -2.05 -19.69 18.55
CA GLY A 292 -1.76 -18.81 19.68
C GLY A 292 -1.09 -17.49 19.29
N VAL A 293 -0.99 -17.16 18.00
CA VAL A 293 -0.55 -15.83 17.55
C VAL A 293 -1.62 -14.81 17.91
N LYS A 294 -1.24 -13.70 18.55
CA LYS A 294 -2.16 -12.60 18.85
C LYS A 294 -2.52 -11.84 17.58
N VAL A 295 -3.70 -12.12 17.01
CA VAL A 295 -4.18 -11.46 15.79
C VAL A 295 -5.13 -10.33 16.15
N GLU A 296 -4.71 -9.09 15.90
CA GLU A 296 -5.50 -7.87 16.12
C GLU A 296 -5.83 -7.23 14.77
N ILE A 297 -7.12 -7.01 14.51
CA ILE A 297 -7.62 -6.47 13.24
C ILE A 297 -8.47 -5.23 13.51
N MET A 298 -8.16 -4.14 12.83
CA MET A 298 -8.92 -2.89 12.89
C MET A 298 -9.60 -2.63 11.56
N VAL A 299 -10.90 -2.35 11.59
CA VAL A 299 -11.73 -1.96 10.45
C VAL A 299 -12.59 -0.77 10.83
N SER A 300 -12.99 0.05 9.85
CA SER A 300 -13.86 1.19 10.09
C SER A 300 -15.32 0.80 10.20
N LEU A 301 -16.07 1.48 11.08
CA LEU A 301 -17.53 1.41 11.10
C LEU A 301 -18.18 2.13 9.92
N ARG A 302 -17.50 3.13 9.35
CA ARG A 302 -17.95 3.91 8.20
C ARG A 302 -17.18 3.50 6.94
N SER A 303 -17.79 3.66 5.78
CA SER A 303 -17.16 3.39 4.48
C SER A 303 -17.68 4.36 3.43
N ASP A 304 -16.83 4.62 2.46
CA ASP A 304 -17.14 5.41 1.26
C ASP A 304 -17.85 4.58 0.16
N ILE A 305 -17.85 3.24 0.28
CA ILE A 305 -18.45 2.33 -0.69
C ILE A 305 -19.65 1.60 -0.05
N PRO A 306 -20.85 1.63 -0.66
CA PRO A 306 -22.00 0.84 -0.22
C PRO A 306 -21.72 -0.66 -0.28
N LEU A 307 -22.42 -1.45 0.53
CA LEU A 307 -22.39 -2.93 0.58
C LEU A 307 -21.08 -3.55 1.08
N THR A 308 -19.92 -2.96 0.76
CA THR A 308 -18.61 -3.45 1.20
C THR A 308 -18.52 -3.58 2.72
N PRO A 309 -19.02 -2.63 3.55
CA PRO A 309 -18.98 -2.75 5.01
C PRO A 309 -19.68 -4.01 5.53
N ASP A 310 -20.82 -4.38 4.96
CA ASP A 310 -21.57 -5.57 5.41
C ASP A 310 -20.78 -6.86 5.17
N CYS A 311 -20.07 -6.95 4.05
CA CYS A 311 -19.14 -8.04 3.76
C CYS A 311 -17.95 -8.04 4.73
N VAL A 312 -17.33 -6.88 4.99
CA VAL A 312 -16.21 -6.73 5.94
C VAL A 312 -16.65 -7.17 7.34
N PHE A 313 -17.79 -6.68 7.83
CA PHE A 313 -18.30 -7.04 9.17
C PHE A 313 -18.62 -8.53 9.29
N TYR A 314 -19.18 -9.15 8.26
CA TYR A 314 -19.35 -10.58 8.23
C TYR A 314 -18.01 -11.32 8.33
N ASN A 315 -17.01 -10.92 7.56
CA ASN A 315 -15.69 -11.55 7.57
C ASN A 315 -14.99 -11.44 8.93
N VAL A 316 -14.98 -10.23 9.54
CA VAL A 316 -14.32 -10.03 10.84
C VAL A 316 -15.07 -10.75 11.97
N HIS A 317 -16.40 -10.85 11.91
CA HIS A 317 -17.18 -11.66 12.85
C HIS A 317 -16.79 -13.14 12.77
N GLN A 318 -16.62 -13.69 11.56
CA GLN A 318 -16.13 -15.07 11.41
C GLN A 318 -14.72 -15.25 11.98
N LEU A 319 -13.81 -14.28 11.78
CA LEU A 319 -12.45 -14.31 12.33
C LEU A 319 -12.45 -14.21 13.86
N MET A 320 -13.33 -13.38 14.44
CA MET A 320 -13.50 -13.26 15.89
C MET A 320 -13.85 -14.59 16.53
N LYS A 321 -14.74 -15.39 15.93
CA LYS A 321 -15.09 -16.74 16.39
C LYS A 321 -13.91 -17.73 16.44
N HIS A 322 -12.85 -17.42 15.73
CA HIS A 322 -11.60 -18.19 15.70
C HIS A 322 -10.47 -17.56 16.52
N GLY A 323 -10.79 -16.61 17.43
CA GLY A 323 -9.83 -16.03 18.37
C GLY A 323 -9.10 -14.78 17.86
N CYS A 324 -9.49 -14.20 16.72
CA CYS A 324 -8.97 -12.89 16.32
C CYS A 324 -9.64 -11.77 17.12
N HIS A 325 -8.85 -10.78 17.53
CA HIS A 325 -9.32 -9.57 18.23
C HIS A 325 -9.70 -8.50 17.21
N ILE A 326 -10.96 -8.07 17.22
CA ILE A 326 -11.52 -7.14 16.23
C ILE A 326 -11.83 -5.80 16.88
N TYR A 327 -11.34 -4.72 16.27
CA TYR A 327 -11.52 -3.34 16.69
C TYR A 327 -12.26 -2.57 15.60
N LEU A 328 -13.38 -1.94 15.98
CA LEU A 328 -14.27 -1.19 15.09
C LEU A 328 -14.01 0.31 15.27
N TYR A 329 -13.29 0.93 14.36
CA TYR A 329 -12.87 2.32 14.43
C TYR A 329 -14.06 3.26 14.19
N LYS A 330 -14.30 4.20 15.11
CA LYS A 330 -15.48 5.07 15.15
C LYS A 330 -15.29 6.47 14.54
N PRO A 331 -14.14 7.16 14.74
CA PRO A 331 -14.03 8.59 14.43
C PRO A 331 -14.28 8.94 12.97
N GLY A 332 -14.01 8.02 12.05
CA GLY A 332 -14.16 8.29 10.63
C GLY A 332 -13.88 7.06 9.79
N PHE A 333 -13.31 7.27 8.60
CA PHE A 333 -12.90 6.19 7.71
C PHE A 333 -11.39 5.92 7.81
N HIS A 334 -11.04 4.74 8.29
CA HIS A 334 -9.65 4.31 8.39
C HIS A 334 -9.21 3.59 7.11
N HIS A 335 -8.68 4.35 6.17
CA HIS A 335 -8.33 3.86 4.84
C HIS A 335 -6.90 3.29 4.76
N THR A 336 -6.20 3.16 5.87
CA THR A 336 -4.84 2.62 5.97
C THR A 336 -4.76 1.16 5.53
N LYS A 337 -3.66 0.79 4.87
CA LYS A 337 -3.37 -0.55 4.38
C LYS A 337 -2.01 -0.99 4.91
N VAL A 338 -2.00 -1.56 6.10
CA VAL A 338 -0.77 -1.98 6.80
C VAL A 338 -0.94 -3.33 7.47
N ILE A 339 0.13 -4.07 7.53
CA ILE A 339 0.29 -5.22 8.41
C ILE A 339 1.60 -5.07 9.18
N MET A 340 1.58 -5.40 10.46
CA MET A 340 2.76 -5.50 11.33
C MET A 340 2.83 -6.91 11.86
N VAL A 341 4.00 -7.54 11.81
CA VAL A 341 4.19 -8.94 12.20
C VAL A 341 5.36 -9.04 13.19
N ASP A 342 5.10 -9.66 14.34
CA ASP A 342 6.06 -9.98 15.40
C ASP A 342 6.92 -8.79 15.89
N GLY A 343 6.49 -7.55 15.65
CA GLY A 343 7.30 -6.35 15.90
C GLY A 343 8.59 -6.27 15.09
N LYS A 344 8.72 -7.03 14.00
CA LYS A 344 9.95 -7.17 13.20
C LYS A 344 9.89 -6.53 11.85
N PHE A 345 8.74 -6.59 11.19
CA PHE A 345 8.51 -5.95 9.90
C PHE A 345 7.09 -5.44 9.77
N CYS A 346 6.91 -4.50 8.87
CA CYS A 346 5.62 -3.93 8.53
C CYS A 346 5.53 -3.63 7.03
N THR A 347 4.32 -3.28 6.57
CA THR A 347 4.11 -2.79 5.20
C THR A 347 3.37 -1.48 5.19
N VAL A 348 3.70 -0.65 4.19
CA VAL A 348 2.91 0.53 3.80
C VAL A 348 2.78 0.51 2.28
N GLY A 349 1.55 0.62 1.75
CA GLY A 349 1.36 0.56 0.29
C GLY A 349 -0.06 0.85 -0.16
N SER A 350 -0.31 0.56 -1.43
CA SER A 350 -1.57 0.84 -2.10
C SER A 350 -2.58 -0.30 -2.00
N ALA A 351 -2.11 -1.55 -1.79
CA ALA A 351 -2.91 -2.75 -1.96
C ALA A 351 -3.94 -2.99 -0.87
N ASN A 352 -5.20 -3.09 -1.24
CA ASN A 352 -6.27 -3.55 -0.37
C ASN A 352 -6.30 -5.08 -0.29
N LEU A 353 -6.79 -5.63 0.82
CA LEU A 353 -7.04 -7.07 0.97
C LEU A 353 -8.42 -7.47 0.42
N ASN A 354 -8.74 -7.00 -0.77
CA ASN A 354 -9.94 -7.37 -1.50
C ASN A 354 -9.59 -8.09 -2.82
N SER A 355 -10.59 -8.67 -3.46
CA SER A 355 -10.38 -9.42 -4.71
C SER A 355 -9.87 -8.55 -5.83
N ARG A 356 -10.29 -7.28 -5.91
CA ARG A 356 -9.89 -6.35 -6.95
C ARG A 356 -8.39 -6.11 -6.89
N SER A 357 -7.86 -5.62 -5.77
CA SER A 357 -6.42 -5.35 -5.59
C SER A 357 -5.56 -6.60 -5.73
N LEU A 358 -6.05 -7.76 -5.25
CA LEU A 358 -5.27 -9.00 -5.26
C LEU A 358 -5.31 -9.76 -6.59
N ARG A 359 -6.21 -9.41 -7.53
CA ARG A 359 -6.41 -10.16 -8.78
C ARG A 359 -6.28 -9.33 -10.06
N PHE A 360 -6.66 -8.05 -10.03
CA PHE A 360 -6.84 -7.26 -11.24
C PHE A 360 -5.96 -6.02 -11.31
N ASP A 361 -5.79 -5.25 -10.22
CA ASP A 361 -5.15 -3.94 -10.26
C ASP A 361 -3.62 -4.02 -10.22
N TYR A 362 -2.95 -2.99 -10.73
CA TYR A 362 -1.55 -2.70 -10.43
C TYR A 362 -1.47 -2.14 -9.03
N GLU A 363 -0.63 -2.71 -8.21
CA GLU A 363 -0.47 -2.35 -6.81
C GLU A 363 1.00 -2.41 -6.40
N GLU A 364 1.38 -1.67 -5.36
CA GLU A 364 2.68 -1.82 -4.73
C GLU A 364 2.59 -1.70 -3.21
N ASN A 365 3.51 -2.40 -2.54
CA ASN A 365 3.71 -2.27 -1.10
C ASN A 365 5.20 -2.18 -0.79
N ALA A 366 5.59 -1.21 0.02
CA ALA A 366 6.89 -1.22 0.68
C ALA A 366 6.85 -2.21 1.85
N VAL A 367 7.72 -3.19 1.83
CA VAL A 367 7.98 -4.12 2.94
C VAL A 367 9.21 -3.61 3.69
N ILE A 368 9.00 -3.20 4.93
CA ILE A 368 10.00 -2.54 5.77
C ILE A 368 10.38 -3.49 6.90
N ILE A 369 11.59 -4.03 6.84
CA ILE A 369 12.15 -4.92 7.87
C ILE A 369 12.97 -4.05 8.82
N ASP A 370 12.28 -3.49 9.80
CA ASP A 370 12.85 -2.62 10.81
C ASP A 370 11.97 -2.60 12.07
N LYS A 371 12.58 -2.84 13.22
CA LYS A 371 11.86 -2.91 14.50
C LYS A 371 11.35 -1.53 14.97
N HIS A 372 12.07 -0.45 14.66
CA HIS A 372 11.69 0.89 15.09
C HIS A 372 10.47 1.39 14.30
N VAL A 373 10.49 1.27 12.98
CA VAL A 373 9.35 1.63 12.12
C VAL A 373 8.14 0.75 12.46
N THR A 374 8.35 -0.56 12.67
CA THR A 374 7.27 -1.47 13.05
C THR A 374 6.69 -1.11 14.43
N ALA A 375 7.52 -0.74 15.39
CA ALA A 375 7.08 -0.29 16.70
C ALA A 375 6.33 1.05 16.65
N GLU A 376 6.75 1.97 15.78
CA GLU A 376 6.05 3.22 15.53
C GLU A 376 4.64 2.99 14.98
N LEU A 377 4.50 2.17 13.92
CA LEU A 377 3.20 1.76 13.40
C LEU A 377 2.35 1.04 14.45
N SER A 378 2.97 0.18 15.26
CA SER A 378 2.26 -0.53 16.33
C SER A 378 1.73 0.44 17.41
N ARG A 379 2.48 1.48 17.76
CA ARG A 379 2.00 2.55 18.68
C ARG A 379 0.84 3.34 18.08
N LEU A 380 0.89 3.65 16.78
CA LEU A 380 -0.23 4.31 16.08
C LEU A 380 -1.48 3.43 16.10
N PHE A 381 -1.35 2.14 15.83
CA PHE A 381 -2.44 1.18 15.96
C PHE A 381 -3.04 1.17 17.38
N ASP A 382 -2.18 1.11 18.42
CA ASP A 382 -2.62 1.09 19.81
C ASP A 382 -3.25 2.42 20.25
N ASN A 383 -2.88 3.54 19.65
CA ASN A 383 -3.53 4.82 19.86
C ASN A 383 -4.92 4.86 19.21
N ASP A 384 -5.02 4.46 17.94
CA ASP A 384 -6.30 4.41 17.21
C ASP A 384 -7.28 3.41 17.84
N LYS A 385 -6.77 2.37 18.47
CA LYS A 385 -7.54 1.35 19.19
C LYS A 385 -8.34 1.94 20.38
N LYS A 386 -7.89 3.05 20.97
CA LYS A 386 -8.62 3.75 22.04
C LYS A 386 -9.95 4.32 21.58
N ASP A 387 -10.07 4.61 20.29
CA ASP A 387 -11.27 5.15 19.65
C ASP A 387 -12.13 4.07 18.98
N CYS A 388 -11.83 2.79 19.24
CA CYS A 388 -12.54 1.65 18.68
C CYS A 388 -13.52 1.03 19.68
N ASP A 389 -14.58 0.44 19.16
CA ASP A 389 -15.34 -0.54 19.91
C ASP A 389 -14.73 -1.93 19.71
N TYR A 390 -14.65 -2.72 20.77
CA TYR A 390 -14.20 -4.10 20.69
C TYR A 390 -15.35 -5.03 20.33
N LEU A 391 -15.20 -5.80 19.25
CA LEU A 391 -16.24 -6.71 18.78
C LEU A 391 -16.31 -7.97 19.65
N THR A 392 -17.46 -8.20 20.25
CA THR A 392 -17.84 -9.43 20.97
C THR A 392 -19.11 -10.02 20.34
N GLU A 393 -19.48 -11.26 20.70
CA GLU A 393 -20.76 -11.82 20.24
C GLU A 393 -21.95 -11.00 20.77
N GLU A 394 -21.89 -10.55 22.03
CA GLU A 394 -22.94 -9.68 22.59
C GLU A 394 -23.07 -8.37 21.83
N TYR A 395 -21.92 -7.71 21.50
CA TYR A 395 -21.90 -6.50 20.68
C TYR A 395 -22.49 -6.78 19.29
N TRP A 396 -22.07 -7.88 18.65
CA TRP A 396 -22.55 -8.29 17.34
C TRP A 396 -24.06 -8.47 17.30
N ASP A 397 -24.62 -9.18 18.27
CA ASP A 397 -26.03 -9.50 18.34
C ASP A 397 -26.91 -8.27 18.60
N LYS A 398 -26.42 -7.31 19.39
CA LYS A 398 -27.10 -6.04 19.61
C LYS A 398 -27.01 -5.09 18.39
N TRP A 399 -25.86 -5.09 17.71
CA TRP A 399 -25.57 -4.14 16.63
C TRP A 399 -26.17 -4.57 15.29
N ARG A 400 -26.13 -5.87 14.98
CA ARG A 400 -26.51 -6.38 13.64
C ARG A 400 -27.88 -7.05 13.68
N THR A 401 -28.88 -6.41 13.03
CA THR A 401 -30.20 -7.02 12.84
C THR A 401 -30.10 -8.30 12.00
N PRO A 402 -31.08 -9.25 12.10
CA PRO A 402 -31.11 -10.44 11.25
C PRO A 402 -30.98 -10.15 9.76
N TRP A 403 -31.63 -9.06 9.30
CA TRP A 403 -31.52 -8.62 7.91
C TRP A 403 -30.09 -8.21 7.55
N LYS A 404 -29.41 -7.40 8.36
CA LYS A 404 -28.01 -7.01 8.13
C LYS A 404 -27.04 -8.18 8.20
N LYS A 405 -27.29 -9.16 9.05
CA LYS A 405 -26.55 -10.44 9.10
C LYS A 405 -26.69 -11.20 7.77
N PHE A 406 -27.91 -11.30 7.25
CA PHE A 406 -28.20 -11.90 5.95
C PHE A 406 -27.51 -11.14 4.80
N VAL A 407 -27.62 -9.80 4.75
CA VAL A 407 -26.96 -8.97 3.74
C VAL A 407 -25.44 -9.17 3.77
N GLY A 408 -24.82 -9.22 4.95
CA GLY A 408 -23.39 -9.47 5.10
C GLY A 408 -22.97 -10.86 4.60
N TRP A 409 -23.75 -11.89 4.90
CA TRP A 409 -23.53 -13.23 4.38
C TRP A 409 -23.68 -13.27 2.85
N PHE A 410 -24.71 -12.64 2.30
CA PHE A 410 -24.92 -12.58 0.85
C PHE A 410 -23.79 -11.78 0.15
N ALA A 411 -23.42 -10.60 0.67
CA ALA A 411 -22.33 -9.81 0.17
C ALA A 411 -20.99 -10.59 0.20
N HIS A 412 -20.78 -11.43 1.23
CA HIS A 412 -19.63 -12.31 1.28
C HIS A 412 -19.55 -13.30 0.11
N LEU A 413 -20.66 -13.79 -0.42
CA LEU A 413 -20.67 -14.65 -1.60
C LEU A 413 -20.19 -13.92 -2.85
N LEU A 414 -20.32 -12.58 -2.87
CA LEU A 414 -19.85 -11.71 -3.94
C LEU A 414 -18.36 -11.31 -3.79
N THR A 415 -17.66 -11.79 -2.77
CA THR A 415 -16.22 -11.51 -2.54
C THR A 415 -15.34 -11.66 -3.80
N PRO A 416 -15.57 -12.60 -4.74
CA PRO A 416 -14.74 -12.70 -5.95
C PRO A 416 -14.80 -11.49 -6.88
N VAL A 417 -15.78 -10.60 -6.71
CA VAL A 417 -16.00 -9.41 -7.56
C VAL A 417 -16.00 -8.09 -6.76
N LEU A 418 -15.94 -8.16 -5.42
CA LEU A 418 -15.84 -7.02 -4.48
C LEU A 418 -14.40 -6.60 -4.17
#